data_a7d9547c8c9da3af8fa0bebd40c202f4
#
_entry.id   a7d9547c8c9da3af8fa0bebd40c202f4
#
_cell.length_a   1.000
_cell.length_b   1.000
_cell.length_c   1.000
_cell.angle_alpha   90.00
_cell.angle_beta   90.00
_cell.angle_gamma   90.00
#
_symmetry.space_group_name_H-M   'P 1'
#
loop_
_entity.id
_entity.type
_entity.pdbx_description
1 polymer ?
#
loop_
_entity_poly.entity_id
_entity_poly.type
_entity_poly.pdbx_seq_one_letter_code
_entity_poly.pdbx_strand_id
1 'polypeptide(L)' 'MGNYECWVKVPLGKSRMTTKVRVQAMNINAAKGQLVATYGQPNVIGIPLKIKS' A
#
# COMPACT_ATOMS: atom_id res chain seq x y z
N MET A 1 -4.40 15.10 7.27
CA MET A 1 -3.89 13.74 7.09
C MET A 1 -5.01 12.75 7.00
N GLY A 2 -4.86 11.77 6.13
CA GLY A 2 -5.85 10.73 6.00
C GLY A 2 -5.24 9.35 6.13
N ASN A 3 -6.09 8.38 6.40
CA ASN A 3 -5.71 6.98 6.39
C ASN A 3 -6.02 6.40 5.01
N TYR A 4 -5.08 5.65 4.47
CA TYR A 4 -5.22 5.05 3.15
C TYR A 4 -4.98 3.55 3.26
N GLU A 5 -5.63 2.81 2.40
CA GLU A 5 -5.58 1.37 2.37
C GLU A 5 -5.22 0.93 0.97
N CYS A 6 -4.30 0.00 0.85
CA CYS A 6 -3.88 -0.48 -0.46
C CYS A 6 -3.48 -1.94 -0.38
N TRP A 7 -3.71 -2.67 -1.47
CA TRP A 7 -3.27 -4.05 -1.57
C TRP A 7 -1.83 -4.09 -2.05
N VAL A 8 -1.04 -4.93 -1.41
CA VAL A 8 0.35 -5.15 -1.79
C VAL A 8 0.64 -6.65 -1.83
N LYS A 9 1.64 -7.01 -2.62
CA LYS A 9 2.15 -8.38 -2.65
C LYS A 9 3.35 -8.47 -1.73
N VAL A 10 3.34 -9.46 -0.85
CA VAL A 10 4.48 -9.71 0.03
C VAL A 10 5.00 -11.12 -0.22
N PRO A 11 6.32 -11.32 -0.14
CA PRO A 11 6.87 -12.66 -0.31
C PRO A 11 6.52 -13.53 0.88
N LEU A 12 6.14 -14.78 0.60
CA LEU A 12 5.83 -15.76 1.62
C LEU A 12 6.44 -17.08 1.18
N GLY A 13 7.67 -17.33 1.63
CA GLY A 13 8.43 -18.49 1.19
C GLY A 13 8.70 -18.39 -0.30
N LYS A 14 8.28 -19.39 -1.07
CA LYS A 14 8.42 -19.40 -2.51
C LYS A 14 7.23 -18.76 -3.22
N SER A 15 6.22 -18.36 -2.47
CA SER A 15 5.00 -17.77 -3.00
C SER A 15 4.90 -16.31 -2.63
N ARG A 16 3.90 -15.65 -3.20
CA ARG A 16 3.56 -14.29 -2.84
C ARG A 16 2.13 -14.26 -2.34
N MET A 17 1.90 -13.44 -1.33
CA MET A 17 0.57 -13.25 -0.78
C MET A 17 0.15 -11.80 -0.97
N THR A 18 -1.10 -11.60 -1.37
CA THR A 18 -1.68 -10.27 -1.44
C THR A 18 -2.31 -9.94 -0.10
N THR A 19 -1.93 -8.80 0.47
CA THR A 19 -2.47 -8.37 1.74
C THR A 19 -2.79 -6.89 1.67
N LYS A 20 -3.73 -6.47 2.51
CA LYS A 20 -4.14 -5.09 2.58
C LYS A 20 -3.38 -4.39 3.71
N VAL A 21 -2.79 -3.25 3.40
CA VAL A 21 -2.04 -2.47 4.38
C VAL A 21 -2.62 -1.08 4.48
N ARG A 22 -2.41 -0.43 5.62
CA ARG A 22 -2.88 0.93 5.88
C ARG A 22 -1.70 1.84 6.11
N VAL A 23 -1.80 3.05 5.58
CA VAL A 23 -0.79 4.08 5.78
C VAL A 23 -1.48 5.40 6.07
N GLN A 24 -0.80 6.26 6.81
CA GLN A 24 -1.24 7.62 7.02
C GLN A 24 -0.44 8.53 6.10
N ALA A 25 -1.13 9.40 5.38
CA ALA A 25 -0.48 10.29 4.44
C ALA A 25 -1.33 11.53 4.22
N MET A 26 -0.73 12.55 3.66
CA MET A 26 -1.42 13.80 3.36
C MET A 26 -2.38 13.65 2.18
N ASN A 27 -2.03 12.79 1.24
CA ASN A 27 -2.83 12.57 0.05
C ASN A 27 -2.49 11.21 -0.55
N ILE A 28 -3.19 10.86 -1.63
CA ILE A 28 -3.00 9.56 -2.28
C ILE A 28 -1.58 9.38 -2.79
N ASN A 29 -1.01 10.42 -3.37
CA ASN A 29 0.34 10.34 -3.91
C ASN A 29 1.37 10.05 -2.82
N ALA A 30 1.23 10.69 -1.67
CA ALA A 30 2.11 10.44 -0.54
C ALA A 30 1.93 9.02 0.00
N ALA A 31 0.70 8.53 0.06
CA ALA A 31 0.42 7.16 0.49
C ALA A 31 1.08 6.16 -0.45
N LYS A 32 0.90 6.36 -1.75
CA LYS A 32 1.50 5.47 -2.74
C LYS A 32 3.03 5.51 -2.65
N GLY A 33 3.60 6.69 -2.47
CA GLY A 33 5.05 6.83 -2.32
C GLY A 33 5.59 6.04 -1.14
N GLN A 34 4.89 6.07 -0.01
CA GLN A 34 5.29 5.30 1.16
C GLN A 34 5.25 3.80 0.87
N LEU A 35 4.20 3.34 0.19
CA LEU A 35 4.06 1.92 -0.12
C LEU A 35 5.12 1.47 -1.11
N VAL A 36 5.38 2.28 -2.12
CA VAL A 36 6.43 1.97 -3.10
C VAL A 36 7.80 1.92 -2.42
N ALA A 37 8.06 2.83 -1.49
CA ALA A 37 9.33 2.83 -0.77
C ALA A 37 9.48 1.60 0.13
N THR A 38 8.37 1.09 0.66
CA THR A 38 8.40 -0.04 1.59
C THR A 38 8.39 -1.39 0.86
N TYR A 39 7.55 -1.52 -0.15
CA TYR A 39 7.31 -2.82 -0.81
C TYR A 39 7.87 -2.91 -2.22
N GLY A 40 8.14 -1.78 -2.85
CA GLY A 40 8.54 -1.73 -4.24
C GLY A 40 7.35 -1.54 -5.17
N GLN A 41 7.56 -0.79 -6.25
CA GLN A 41 6.48 -0.45 -7.17
C GLN A 41 5.77 -1.67 -7.76
N PRO A 42 6.48 -2.72 -8.20
CA PRO A 42 5.78 -3.89 -8.76
C PRO A 42 4.91 -4.64 -7.76
N ASN A 43 5.12 -4.42 -6.48
CA ASN A 43 4.37 -5.11 -5.43
C ASN A 43 3.17 -4.32 -4.93
N VAL A 44 3.05 -3.06 -5.32
CA VAL A 44 1.89 -2.24 -4.96
C VAL A 44 0.82 -2.42 -6.02
N ILE A 45 -0.35 -2.93 -5.62
CA ILE A 45 -1.43 -3.27 -6.53
C ILE A 45 -2.48 -2.16 -6.51
N GLY A 46 -2.72 -1.58 -7.68
CA GLY A 46 -3.73 -0.54 -7.79
C GLY A 46 -3.27 0.76 -7.13
N ILE A 47 -4.23 1.51 -6.63
CA ILE A 47 -3.98 2.78 -5.97
C ILE A 47 -4.52 2.74 -4.54
N PRO A 48 -3.90 3.47 -3.60
CA PRO A 48 -4.44 3.57 -2.25
C PRO A 48 -5.81 4.23 -2.24
N LEU A 49 -6.67 3.71 -1.40
CA LEU A 49 -8.01 4.26 -1.23
C LEU A 49 -8.10 4.91 0.15
N LYS A 50 -8.70 6.08 0.19
CA LYS A 50 -8.88 6.78 1.46
C LYS A 50 -9.91 6.04 2.31
N ILE A 51 -9.55 5.82 3.56
CA ILE A 51 -10.44 5.19 4.52
C ILE A 51 -11.14 6.29 5.29
N LYS A 52 -12.44 6.19 5.34
CA LYS A 52 -13.22 7.10 6.15
C LYS A 52 -13.21 6.60 7.59
N SER A 53 -12.57 7.34 8.42
CA SER A 53 -12.48 6.98 9.84
C SER A 53 -13.28 7.91 10.70
#